data_969964f11692b584e74633ab9b5511ac
#
_entry.id   969964f11692b584e74633ab9b5511ac
#
_cell.length_a   1.000
_cell.length_b   1.000
_cell.length_c   1.000
_cell.angle_alpha   90.00
_cell.angle_beta   90.00
_cell.angle_gamma   90.00
#
_symmetry.space_group_name_H-M   'P 1'
#
loop_
_entity.id
_entity.type
_entity.pdbx_description
1 polymer ?
#
loop_
_entity_poly.entity_id
_entity_poly.type
_entity_poly.pdbx_seq_one_letter_code
_entity_poly.pdbx_strand_id
1 'polypeptide(L)'
;IPAPSRALTLTAVNDSILPLSDSTMPARLGGEIYVPYSVFSQLGVSASSSDGVLDLSANGETLSFSPAEGYVYDQNLNSYSTPAYSMNGTTYVPVKLCCGKFGLSYSTLAVAGETVLRVTDGSASSDSAFAAAKSGTIENTINSYKGIPSSNGSSSNGASSNGGTAAKPDETPIPKVEEKPARKPSRVYLTFYGAPDKNTAAVLDTLRESGRTAAFFLPVKSADWTDDTVRRIAAEGHTLALLLD
;
A
#
# COMPACT_ATOMS: atom_id res chain seq x y z
N ILE A 1 -1.25 -0.81 20.86
CA ILE A 1 -0.88 0.21 19.86
C ILE A 1 -2.02 0.26 18.86
N PRO A 2 -2.62 1.45 18.57
CA PRO A 2 -3.69 1.53 17.57
C PRO A 2 -3.18 1.02 16.22
N ALA A 3 -4.02 0.27 15.50
CA ALA A 3 -3.68 -0.20 14.17
C ALA A 3 -3.40 0.99 13.23
N PRO A 4 -2.37 0.90 12.36
CA PRO A 4 -2.05 1.98 11.46
C PRO A 4 -3.20 2.22 10.46
N SER A 5 -3.60 3.48 10.33
CA SER A 5 -4.53 3.89 9.28
C SER A 5 -3.85 3.82 7.91
N ARG A 6 -4.49 3.15 6.96
CA ARG A 6 -3.97 2.94 5.62
C ARG A 6 -4.92 3.57 4.59
N ALA A 7 -4.72 4.85 4.31
CA ALA A 7 -5.37 5.52 3.20
C ALA A 7 -4.70 5.11 1.88
N LEU A 8 -5.46 5.05 0.79
CA LEU A 8 -4.91 4.81 -0.53
C LEU A 8 -3.96 5.95 -0.92
N THR A 9 -2.68 5.66 -0.95
CA THR A 9 -1.63 6.63 -1.27
C THR A 9 -0.57 5.91 -2.10
N LEU A 10 -0.20 6.49 -3.23
CA LEU A 10 0.91 5.94 -4.02
C LEU A 10 2.24 6.32 -3.38
N THR A 11 3.24 5.48 -3.65
CA THR A 11 4.63 5.79 -3.33
C THR A 11 5.41 6.04 -4.61
N ALA A 12 6.25 7.06 -4.59
CA ALA A 12 7.21 7.33 -5.65
C ALA A 12 8.63 7.40 -5.05
N VAL A 13 9.58 6.91 -5.82
CA VAL A 13 11.02 6.99 -5.52
C VAL A 13 11.67 7.76 -6.65
N ASN A 14 12.30 8.88 -6.34
CA ASN A 14 12.81 9.84 -7.33
C ASN A 14 11.68 10.20 -8.34
N ASP A 15 11.87 9.87 -9.61
CA ASP A 15 10.90 10.14 -10.68
C ASP A 15 10.10 8.91 -11.09
N SER A 16 10.13 7.84 -10.30
CA SER A 16 9.44 6.58 -10.59
C SER A 16 8.26 6.33 -9.65
N ILE A 17 7.09 6.05 -10.20
CA ILE A 17 5.93 5.59 -9.43
C ILE A 17 6.09 4.10 -9.15
N LEU A 18 5.97 3.70 -7.89
CA LEU A 18 5.97 2.29 -7.52
C LEU A 18 4.58 1.66 -7.78
N PRO A 19 4.54 0.36 -8.11
CA PRO A 19 3.27 -0.37 -8.20
C PRO A 19 2.49 -0.23 -6.90
N LEU A 20 1.18 -0.07 -6.98
CA LEU A 20 0.33 0.04 -5.80
C LEU A 20 0.08 -1.36 -5.22
N SER A 21 0.70 -1.64 -4.09
CA SER A 21 0.64 -2.95 -3.41
C SER A 21 0.90 -2.81 -1.91
N ASP A 22 0.67 -3.88 -1.17
CA ASP A 22 0.98 -3.93 0.26
C ASP A 22 2.47 -3.73 0.58
N SER A 23 3.35 -4.04 -0.36
CA SER A 23 4.79 -3.86 -0.22
C SER A 23 5.32 -2.48 -0.62
N THR A 24 4.45 -1.57 -1.03
CA THR A 24 4.83 -0.23 -1.51
C THR A 24 3.97 0.89 -0.94
N MET A 25 2.73 0.58 -0.54
CA MET A 25 1.77 1.58 -0.06
C MET A 25 2.17 2.09 1.33
N PRO A 26 2.19 3.42 1.56
CA PRO A 26 2.48 3.97 2.88
C PRO A 26 1.32 3.75 3.85
N ALA A 27 1.64 3.90 5.13
CA ALA A 27 0.66 3.86 6.21
C ALA A 27 0.87 5.06 7.16
N ARG A 28 -0.16 5.42 7.92
CA ARG A 28 -0.08 6.49 8.93
C ARG A 28 -0.36 5.91 10.30
N LEU A 29 0.49 6.27 11.26
CA LEU A 29 0.33 5.88 12.67
C LEU A 29 0.77 7.05 13.56
N GLY A 30 -0.11 7.51 14.45
CA GLY A 30 0.22 8.59 15.39
C GLY A 30 0.59 9.93 14.73
N GLY A 31 0.15 10.16 13.48
CA GLY A 31 0.51 11.37 12.71
C GLY A 31 1.77 11.21 11.85
N GLU A 32 2.58 10.18 12.08
CA GLU A 32 3.77 9.87 11.29
C GLU A 32 3.43 9.02 10.06
N ILE A 33 4.25 9.17 9.03
CA ILE A 33 4.15 8.38 7.79
C ILE A 33 5.17 7.25 7.83
N TYR A 34 4.72 6.06 7.51
CA TYR A 34 5.52 4.86 7.42
C TYR A 34 5.46 4.27 6.02
N VAL A 35 6.56 3.67 5.59
CA VAL A 35 6.63 2.90 4.35
C VAL A 35 7.25 1.54 4.60
N PRO A 36 6.96 0.53 3.76
CA PRO A 36 7.76 -0.68 3.72
C PRO A 36 9.24 -0.34 3.56
N TYR A 37 10.11 -0.93 4.37
CA TYR A 37 11.56 -0.62 4.34
C TYR A 37 12.17 -0.79 2.93
N SER A 38 11.61 -1.68 2.12
CA SER A 38 12.04 -1.95 0.74
C SER A 38 11.97 -0.72 -0.19
N VAL A 39 11.18 0.29 0.16
CA VAL A 39 11.13 1.56 -0.57
C VAL A 39 12.50 2.25 -0.56
N PHE A 40 13.22 2.18 0.56
CA PHE A 40 14.53 2.79 0.72
C PHE A 40 15.65 2.04 -0.04
N SER A 41 15.46 0.75 -0.32
CA SER A 41 16.45 -0.03 -1.08
C SER A 41 16.70 0.52 -2.49
N GLN A 42 15.72 1.20 -3.08
CA GLN A 42 15.86 1.85 -4.39
C GLN A 42 16.63 3.17 -4.33
N LEU A 43 16.94 3.65 -3.12
CA LEU A 43 17.67 4.90 -2.85
C LEU A 43 19.07 4.63 -2.26
N GLY A 44 19.60 3.43 -2.48
CA GLY A 44 20.93 3.06 -2.02
C GLY A 44 21.01 2.71 -0.54
N VAL A 45 19.87 2.52 0.15
CA VAL A 45 19.85 2.05 1.54
C VAL A 45 19.89 0.52 1.53
N SER A 46 20.93 -0.05 2.12
CA SER A 46 21.05 -1.49 2.33
C SER A 46 20.19 -1.93 3.51
N ALA A 47 19.62 -3.11 3.42
CA ALA A 47 18.81 -3.70 4.49
C ALA A 47 19.35 -5.09 4.85
N SER A 48 19.48 -5.37 6.14
CA SER A 48 19.75 -6.71 6.67
C SER A 48 18.80 -6.99 7.83
N SER A 49 18.48 -8.25 8.05
CA SER A 49 17.62 -8.64 9.16
C SER A 49 18.21 -9.86 9.87
N SER A 50 18.37 -9.78 11.18
CA SER A 50 18.83 -10.86 12.04
C SER A 50 18.10 -10.79 13.39
N ASP A 51 17.69 -11.93 13.90
CA ASP A 51 17.07 -12.06 15.23
C ASP A 51 15.89 -11.10 15.49
N GLY A 52 15.10 -10.82 14.45
CA GLY A 52 13.96 -9.91 14.54
C GLY A 52 14.32 -8.42 14.53
N VAL A 53 15.60 -8.09 14.36
CA VAL A 53 16.07 -6.71 14.16
C VAL A 53 16.30 -6.45 12.68
N LEU A 54 15.78 -5.32 12.19
CA LEU A 54 16.02 -4.81 10.84
C LEU A 54 17.04 -3.69 10.92
N ASP A 55 18.18 -3.87 10.27
CA ASP A 55 19.20 -2.84 10.08
C ASP A 55 19.06 -2.20 8.70
N LEU A 56 18.96 -0.88 8.67
CA LEU A 56 19.04 -0.08 7.46
C LEU A 56 20.31 0.76 7.49
N SER A 57 21.10 0.72 6.42
CA SER A 57 22.39 1.40 6.37
C SER A 57 22.58 2.14 5.05
N ALA A 58 23.01 3.40 5.12
CA ALA A 58 23.42 4.21 3.98
C ALA A 58 24.33 5.35 4.45
N ASN A 59 25.27 5.78 3.61
CA ASN A 59 26.13 6.95 3.84
C ASN A 59 26.90 6.91 5.18
N GLY A 60 27.24 5.71 5.68
CA GLY A 60 27.93 5.54 6.95
C GLY A 60 27.03 5.63 8.20
N GLU A 61 25.71 5.82 8.00
CA GLU A 61 24.70 5.81 9.05
C GLU A 61 23.96 4.49 9.07
N THR A 62 23.57 4.04 10.26
CA THR A 62 22.75 2.83 10.46
C THR A 62 21.60 3.11 11.41
N LEU A 63 20.44 2.57 11.11
CA LEU A 63 19.28 2.50 12.01
C LEU A 63 18.89 1.05 12.21
N SER A 64 18.86 0.62 13.48
CA SER A 64 18.44 -0.72 13.90
C SER A 64 17.03 -0.65 14.49
N PHE A 65 16.11 -1.39 13.93
CA PHE A 65 14.71 -1.45 14.34
C PHE A 65 14.34 -2.83 14.87
N SER A 66 13.74 -2.90 16.07
CA SER A 66 13.05 -4.09 16.55
C SER A 66 11.53 -3.86 16.59
N PRO A 67 10.78 -4.30 15.59
CA PRO A 67 9.33 -4.11 15.57
C PRO A 67 8.60 -4.80 16.73
N ALA A 68 9.12 -5.95 17.19
CA ALA A 68 8.54 -6.73 18.27
C ALA A 68 8.70 -6.05 19.64
N GLU A 69 9.85 -5.45 19.86
CA GLU A 69 10.20 -4.80 21.14
C GLU A 69 9.93 -3.29 21.14
N GLY A 70 9.65 -2.72 19.94
CA GLY A 70 9.26 -1.32 19.80
C GLY A 70 10.39 -0.32 20.00
N TYR A 71 11.64 -0.71 19.79
CA TYR A 71 12.77 0.22 19.87
C TYR A 71 13.41 0.49 18.50
N VAL A 72 14.10 1.63 18.41
CA VAL A 72 15.00 2.00 17.33
C VAL A 72 16.18 2.77 17.87
N TYR A 73 17.37 2.44 17.41
CA TYR A 73 18.61 3.13 17.75
C TYR A 73 19.54 3.22 16.52
N ASP A 74 20.48 4.16 16.60
CA ASP A 74 21.52 4.28 15.56
C ASP A 74 22.83 3.58 16.01
N GLN A 75 23.86 3.61 15.14
CA GLN A 75 25.16 3.01 15.42
C GLN A 75 25.88 3.58 16.67
N ASN A 76 25.45 4.74 17.16
CA ASN A 76 25.98 5.37 18.38
C ASN A 76 25.09 5.09 19.60
N LEU A 77 24.13 4.17 19.50
CA LEU A 77 23.14 3.81 20.52
C LEU A 77 22.21 4.96 20.93
N ASN A 78 22.06 6.00 20.10
CA ASN A 78 21.03 7.00 20.33
C ASN A 78 19.67 6.39 20.00
N SER A 79 18.72 6.46 20.94
CA SER A 79 17.36 5.93 20.77
C SER A 79 16.41 6.97 20.18
N TYR A 80 15.41 6.49 19.42
CA TYR A 80 14.39 7.31 18.77
C TYR A 80 13.00 6.85 19.21
N SER A 81 12.05 7.78 19.27
CA SER A 81 10.69 7.53 19.76
C SER A 81 9.72 6.97 18.70
N THR A 82 10.16 6.84 17.46
CA THR A 82 9.32 6.35 16.34
C THR A 82 9.80 4.97 15.88
N PRO A 83 9.36 3.88 16.55
CA PRO A 83 9.78 2.52 16.20
C PRO A 83 9.18 2.08 14.86
N ALA A 84 9.78 1.05 14.25
CA ALA A 84 9.16 0.32 13.18
C ALA A 84 8.03 -0.58 13.68
N TYR A 85 7.16 -1.03 12.79
CA TYR A 85 6.15 -2.03 13.10
C TYR A 85 5.98 -3.01 11.93
N SER A 86 5.49 -4.22 12.23
CA SER A 86 5.19 -5.23 11.22
C SER A 86 3.70 -5.26 10.90
N MET A 87 3.37 -5.32 9.61
CA MET A 87 2.00 -5.47 9.13
C MET A 87 2.01 -6.43 7.93
N ASN A 88 1.23 -7.50 8.03
CA ASN A 88 1.14 -8.53 6.97
C ASN A 88 2.50 -9.09 6.52
N GLY A 89 3.41 -9.32 7.48
CA GLY A 89 4.76 -9.83 7.19
C GLY A 89 5.72 -8.79 6.60
N THR A 90 5.31 -7.54 6.46
CA THR A 90 6.15 -6.45 5.97
C THR A 90 6.52 -5.51 7.11
N THR A 91 7.79 -5.17 7.24
CA THR A 91 8.25 -4.18 8.21
C THR A 91 8.14 -2.78 7.65
N TYR A 92 7.42 -1.94 8.36
CA TYR A 92 7.20 -0.52 8.06
C TYR A 92 8.12 0.34 8.93
N VAL A 93 8.80 1.29 8.32
CA VAL A 93 9.75 2.20 8.98
C VAL A 93 9.30 3.65 8.82
N PRO A 94 9.58 4.53 9.82
CA PRO A 94 9.16 5.92 9.79
C PRO A 94 9.94 6.72 8.73
N VAL A 95 9.23 7.30 7.77
CA VAL A 95 9.81 8.01 6.63
C VAL A 95 10.68 9.17 7.07
N LYS A 96 10.19 9.99 8.00
CA LYS A 96 10.89 11.18 8.50
C LYS A 96 12.23 10.83 9.13
N LEU A 97 12.26 9.80 9.98
CA LEU A 97 13.50 9.37 10.64
C LEU A 97 14.51 8.83 9.63
N CYS A 98 14.06 7.92 8.74
CA CYS A 98 14.93 7.32 7.73
C CYS A 98 15.49 8.37 6.76
N CYS A 99 14.64 9.26 6.24
CA CYS A 99 15.09 10.33 5.36
C CYS A 99 16.12 11.25 6.04
N GLY A 100 15.84 11.66 7.29
CA GLY A 100 16.77 12.50 8.05
C GLY A 100 18.12 11.85 8.31
N LYS A 101 18.16 10.53 8.58
CA LYS A 101 19.39 9.79 8.83
C LYS A 101 20.19 9.53 7.56
N PHE A 102 19.55 9.20 6.47
CA PHE A 102 20.22 8.77 5.24
C PHE A 102 20.47 9.91 4.23
N GLY A 103 20.17 11.17 4.61
CA GLY A 103 20.36 12.32 3.71
C GLY A 103 19.36 12.35 2.55
N LEU A 104 18.18 11.74 2.74
CA LEU A 104 17.10 11.71 1.77
C LEU A 104 16.06 12.81 2.08
N SER A 105 15.23 13.11 1.11
CA SER A 105 14.10 14.02 1.27
C SER A 105 12.79 13.31 0.99
N TYR A 106 11.68 13.81 1.52
CA TYR A 106 10.35 13.32 1.16
C TYR A 106 9.34 14.45 1.08
N SER A 107 8.34 14.26 0.24
CA SER A 107 7.21 15.18 0.08
C SER A 107 5.90 14.39 -0.07
N THR A 108 4.80 15.03 0.28
CA THR A 108 3.47 14.49 0.02
C THR A 108 2.78 15.42 -0.98
N LEU A 109 2.45 14.89 -2.14
CA LEU A 109 1.93 15.63 -3.27
C LEU A 109 0.49 15.25 -3.55
N ALA A 110 -0.32 16.22 -3.98
CA ALA A 110 -1.62 15.95 -4.59
C ALA A 110 -1.44 16.01 -6.12
N VAL A 111 -1.63 14.88 -6.81
CA VAL A 111 -1.45 14.77 -8.26
C VAL A 111 -2.65 14.03 -8.84
N ALA A 112 -3.31 14.62 -9.81
CA ALA A 112 -4.53 14.08 -10.43
C ALA A 112 -5.64 13.71 -9.42
N GLY A 113 -5.74 14.45 -8.31
CA GLY A 113 -6.72 14.19 -7.24
C GLY A 113 -6.32 13.09 -6.26
N GLU A 114 -5.17 12.46 -6.44
CA GLU A 114 -4.68 11.37 -5.59
C GLU A 114 -3.47 11.83 -4.76
N THR A 115 -3.23 11.13 -3.66
CA THR A 115 -2.08 11.44 -2.79
C THR A 115 -0.88 10.59 -3.18
N VAL A 116 0.29 11.22 -3.30
CA VAL A 116 1.56 10.55 -3.58
C VAL A 116 2.56 10.91 -2.50
N LEU A 117 3.13 9.92 -1.83
CA LEU A 117 4.32 10.06 -1.02
C LEU A 117 5.54 9.88 -1.93
N ARG A 118 6.36 10.88 -2.05
CA ARG A 118 7.59 10.85 -2.85
C ARG A 118 8.81 10.93 -1.96
N VAL A 119 9.75 9.98 -2.13
CA VAL A 119 11.04 9.96 -1.44
C VAL A 119 12.16 10.14 -2.48
N THR A 120 13.11 11.03 -2.22
CA THR A 120 14.15 11.41 -3.19
C THR A 120 15.54 11.46 -2.56
N ASP A 121 16.55 11.21 -3.37
CA ASP A 121 17.98 11.28 -3.02
C ASP A 121 18.69 12.56 -3.51
N GLY A 122 17.92 13.55 -3.98
CA GLY A 122 18.45 14.80 -4.52
C GLY A 122 18.81 14.76 -6.02
N SER A 123 18.77 13.60 -6.68
CA SER A 123 18.96 13.48 -8.13
C SER A 123 17.65 13.66 -8.92
N ALA A 124 16.52 13.69 -8.22
CA ALA A 124 15.19 13.74 -8.79
C ALA A 124 14.83 15.13 -9.34
N SER A 125 13.86 15.15 -10.25
CA SER A 125 13.24 16.40 -10.73
C SER A 125 12.50 17.14 -9.61
N SER A 126 12.14 18.40 -9.82
CA SER A 126 11.31 19.12 -8.85
C SER A 126 9.92 18.47 -8.71
N ASP A 127 9.26 18.67 -7.56
CA ASP A 127 7.92 18.11 -7.30
C ASP A 127 6.89 18.58 -8.34
N SER A 128 6.99 19.81 -8.81
CA SER A 128 6.11 20.34 -9.87
C SER A 128 6.36 19.68 -11.22
N ALA A 129 7.61 19.44 -11.59
CA ALA A 129 7.96 18.73 -12.82
C ALA A 129 7.53 17.27 -12.77
N PHE A 130 7.76 16.61 -11.64
CA PHE A 130 7.27 15.25 -11.38
C PHE A 130 5.75 15.16 -11.51
N ALA A 131 5.01 16.05 -10.83
CA ALA A 131 3.55 16.06 -10.85
C ALA A 131 3.01 16.23 -12.27
N ALA A 132 3.59 17.15 -13.06
CA ALA A 132 3.18 17.37 -14.45
C ALA A 132 3.48 16.15 -15.33
N ALA A 133 4.66 15.55 -15.17
CA ALA A 133 5.09 14.40 -16.00
C ALA A 133 4.36 13.09 -15.65
N LYS A 134 3.93 12.91 -14.39
CA LYS A 134 3.41 11.63 -13.89
C LYS A 134 1.89 11.61 -13.67
N SER A 135 1.18 12.70 -13.92
CA SER A 135 -0.28 12.79 -13.71
C SER A 135 -1.03 11.63 -14.36
N GLY A 136 -0.83 11.36 -15.65
CA GLY A 136 -1.49 10.27 -16.36
C GLY A 136 -1.08 8.87 -15.87
N THR A 137 0.19 8.69 -15.46
CA THR A 137 0.65 7.42 -14.90
C THR A 137 -0.01 7.14 -13.57
N ILE A 138 -0.14 8.15 -12.71
CA ILE A 138 -0.78 8.06 -11.40
C ILE A 138 -2.26 7.69 -11.57
N GLU A 139 -2.98 8.39 -12.45
CA GLU A 139 -4.37 8.10 -12.75
C GLU A 139 -4.57 6.67 -13.26
N ASN A 140 -3.75 6.22 -14.20
CA ASN A 140 -3.80 4.85 -14.71
C ASN A 140 -3.49 3.81 -13.64
N THR A 141 -2.52 4.06 -12.76
CA THR A 141 -2.18 3.15 -11.66
C THR A 141 -3.35 2.98 -10.69
N ILE A 142 -4.00 4.08 -10.32
CA ILE A 142 -5.17 4.06 -9.44
C ILE A 142 -6.36 3.38 -10.12
N ASN A 143 -6.65 3.71 -11.38
CA ASN A 143 -7.75 3.10 -12.12
C ASN A 143 -7.56 1.58 -12.25
N SER A 144 -6.34 1.14 -12.55
CA SER A 144 -6.00 -0.28 -12.60
C SER A 144 -6.19 -0.97 -11.25
N TYR A 145 -5.83 -0.31 -10.16
CA TYR A 145 -6.04 -0.84 -8.81
C TYR A 145 -7.53 -0.93 -8.44
N LYS A 146 -8.31 0.09 -8.81
CA LYS A 146 -9.77 0.12 -8.59
C LYS A 146 -10.55 -0.76 -9.57
N GLY A 147 -9.88 -1.37 -10.56
CA GLY A 147 -10.54 -2.16 -11.62
C GLY A 147 -11.35 -1.31 -12.59
N ILE A 148 -11.06 -0.01 -12.69
CA ILE A 148 -11.72 0.90 -13.63
C ILE A 148 -10.99 0.82 -14.99
N PRO A 149 -11.67 0.54 -16.11
CA PRO A 149 -11.03 0.53 -17.42
C PRO A 149 -10.42 1.90 -17.74
N SER A 150 -9.15 1.94 -18.14
CA SER A 150 -8.51 3.18 -18.58
C SER A 150 -9.19 3.67 -19.86
N SER A 151 -9.83 4.82 -19.80
CA SER A 151 -10.35 5.52 -20.97
C SER A 151 -9.22 6.26 -21.69
N ASN A 152 -8.25 5.54 -22.24
CA ASN A 152 -7.30 6.15 -23.18
C ASN A 152 -7.87 6.05 -24.59
N GLY A 153 -8.81 6.93 -24.90
CA GLY A 153 -9.16 7.29 -26.26
C GLY A 153 -8.08 8.19 -26.83
N SER A 154 -7.15 7.61 -27.54
CA SER A 154 -6.21 8.39 -28.36
C SER A 154 -6.98 9.05 -29.49
N SER A 155 -7.33 10.32 -29.33
CA SER A 155 -7.77 11.18 -30.43
C SER A 155 -6.53 11.72 -31.14
N SER A 156 -6.07 11.02 -32.16
CA SER A 156 -5.26 11.67 -33.18
C SER A 156 -6.16 12.05 -34.33
N ASN A 157 -6.61 13.29 -34.36
CA ASN A 157 -7.09 13.95 -35.56
C ASN A 157 -5.91 14.20 -36.50
N GLY A 158 -5.98 13.64 -37.65
CA GLY A 158 -5.11 13.95 -38.80
C GLY A 158 -5.88 13.62 -40.09
N ALA A 159 -6.61 14.62 -40.56
CA ALA A 159 -7.19 14.57 -41.87
C ALA A 159 -6.10 14.69 -42.94
N SER A 160 -6.09 13.85 -43.97
CA SER A 160 -6.07 14.30 -45.34
C SER A 160 -6.21 13.16 -46.36
N SER A 161 -7.11 13.39 -47.28
CA SER A 161 -7.45 12.75 -48.52
C SER A 161 -6.28 12.26 -49.39
N ASN A 162 -6.37 11.13 -50.07
CA ASN A 162 -6.72 11.01 -51.48
C ASN A 162 -6.47 9.59 -52.04
N GLY A 163 -7.42 9.09 -52.72
CA GLY A 163 -7.59 8.27 -53.84
C GLY A 163 -6.51 7.25 -54.31
N GLY A 164 -6.97 6.04 -54.64
CA GLY A 164 -6.24 5.20 -55.58
C GLY A 164 -6.33 3.71 -55.37
N THR A 165 -7.30 3.08 -56.05
CA THR A 165 -7.23 1.78 -56.75
C THR A 165 -6.80 0.50 -56.03
N ALA A 166 -7.66 -0.47 -56.17
CA ALA A 166 -7.60 -1.88 -55.80
C ALA A 166 -6.31 -2.63 -56.18
N ALA A 167 -5.87 -3.44 -55.22
CA ALA A 167 -5.25 -4.73 -55.51
C ALA A 167 -5.40 -5.63 -54.29
N LYS A 168 -6.07 -6.75 -54.46
CA LYS A 168 -6.04 -7.89 -53.56
C LYS A 168 -4.70 -8.58 -53.79
N PRO A 169 -3.92 -8.82 -52.74
CA PRO A 169 -3.42 -10.15 -52.58
C PRO A 169 -3.20 -10.58 -51.11
N ASP A 170 -3.21 -11.84 -50.99
CA ASP A 170 -2.42 -12.71 -50.12
C ASP A 170 -2.71 -12.72 -48.60
N GLU A 171 -3.32 -13.80 -48.25
CA GLU A 171 -3.52 -14.23 -46.86
C GLU A 171 -2.18 -14.66 -46.24
N THR A 172 -1.59 -13.79 -45.44
CA THR A 172 -0.59 -14.20 -44.44
C THR A 172 -1.32 -14.53 -43.13
N PRO A 173 -1.02 -15.67 -42.45
CA PRO A 173 -1.70 -16.06 -41.24
C PRO A 173 -1.43 -15.04 -40.12
N ILE A 174 -2.49 -14.47 -39.57
CA ILE A 174 -2.44 -13.64 -38.39
C ILE A 174 -1.93 -14.50 -37.24
N PRO A 175 -0.90 -14.09 -36.50
CA PRO A 175 -0.47 -14.81 -35.29
C PRO A 175 -1.64 -14.85 -34.30
N LYS A 176 -2.04 -16.06 -33.92
CA LYS A 176 -3.03 -16.32 -32.87
C LYS A 176 -2.59 -15.61 -31.62
N VAL A 177 -3.29 -14.53 -31.25
CA VAL A 177 -3.12 -13.89 -29.95
C VAL A 177 -3.50 -14.94 -28.93
N GLU A 178 -2.52 -15.42 -28.14
CA GLU A 178 -2.78 -16.25 -26.99
C GLU A 178 -3.66 -15.43 -26.02
N GLU A 179 -4.90 -15.84 -25.87
CA GLU A 179 -5.78 -15.31 -24.82
C GLU A 179 -5.13 -15.59 -23.48
N LYS A 180 -4.67 -14.51 -22.83
CA LYS A 180 -4.20 -14.56 -21.46
C LYS A 180 -5.31 -15.17 -20.60
N PRO A 181 -5.07 -16.25 -19.84
CA PRO A 181 -6.11 -16.94 -19.10
C PRO A 181 -6.85 -15.95 -18.20
N ALA A 182 -8.18 -15.96 -18.28
CA ALA A 182 -9.04 -15.13 -17.45
C ALA A 182 -8.66 -15.31 -15.98
N ARG A 183 -8.31 -14.23 -15.31
CA ARG A 183 -7.96 -14.27 -13.88
C ARG A 183 -9.16 -14.79 -13.12
N LYS A 184 -8.99 -15.89 -12.40
CA LYS A 184 -10.02 -16.40 -11.50
C LYS A 184 -10.36 -15.29 -10.48
N PRO A 185 -11.65 -15.06 -10.18
CA PRO A 185 -12.02 -14.07 -9.18
C PRO A 185 -11.35 -14.41 -7.84
N SER A 186 -10.62 -13.44 -7.29
CA SER A 186 -10.00 -13.59 -5.97
C SER A 186 -11.07 -13.46 -4.90
N ARG A 187 -11.10 -14.41 -3.95
CA ARG A 187 -11.94 -14.30 -2.75
C ARG A 187 -11.15 -13.59 -1.67
N VAL A 188 -11.73 -12.56 -1.08
CA VAL A 188 -11.20 -11.84 0.07
C VAL A 188 -12.02 -12.22 1.28
N TYR A 189 -11.36 -12.62 2.36
CA TYR A 189 -11.98 -12.94 3.64
C TYR A 189 -11.60 -11.84 4.64
N LEU A 190 -12.61 -11.19 5.22
CA LEU A 190 -12.42 -10.21 6.27
C LEU A 190 -12.37 -10.95 7.61
N THR A 191 -11.33 -10.65 8.41
CA THR A 191 -11.18 -11.23 9.74
C THR A 191 -10.86 -10.14 10.76
N PHE A 192 -11.52 -10.20 11.92
CA PHE A 192 -11.30 -9.31 13.06
C PHE A 192 -10.80 -10.12 14.23
N TYR A 193 -9.77 -9.66 14.91
CA TYR A 193 -9.15 -10.32 16.05
C TYR A 193 -9.24 -9.42 17.28
N GLY A 194 -9.63 -9.98 18.41
CA GLY A 194 -9.66 -9.29 19.68
C GLY A 194 -11.07 -9.22 20.30
N ALA A 195 -11.13 -8.70 21.50
CA ALA A 195 -12.40 -8.49 22.19
C ALA A 195 -13.21 -7.39 21.49
N PRO A 196 -14.56 -7.53 21.44
CA PRO A 196 -15.42 -6.46 20.98
C PRO A 196 -15.20 -5.18 21.81
N ASP A 197 -15.12 -4.05 21.12
CA ASP A 197 -14.95 -2.74 21.72
C ASP A 197 -16.07 -1.77 21.27
N LYS A 198 -15.95 -0.50 21.67
CA LYS A 198 -16.91 0.56 21.29
C LYS A 198 -17.06 0.76 19.78
N ASN A 199 -16.08 0.32 18.98
CA ASN A 199 -16.09 0.48 17.53
C ASN A 199 -16.73 -0.74 16.82
N THR A 200 -16.88 -1.86 17.52
CA THR A 200 -17.41 -3.11 16.96
C THR A 200 -18.82 -2.91 16.39
N ALA A 201 -19.65 -2.12 17.05
CA ALA A 201 -20.99 -1.80 16.56
C ALA A 201 -20.96 -1.08 15.20
N ALA A 202 -20.08 -0.09 15.03
CA ALA A 202 -19.92 0.65 13.78
C ALA A 202 -19.36 -0.24 12.65
N VAL A 203 -18.46 -1.18 12.97
CA VAL A 203 -17.97 -2.19 12.02
C VAL A 203 -19.11 -3.09 11.54
N LEU A 204 -19.93 -3.59 12.45
CA LEU A 204 -21.10 -4.41 12.10
C LEU A 204 -22.12 -3.64 11.25
N ASP A 205 -22.37 -2.37 11.55
CA ASP A 205 -23.22 -1.51 10.73
C ASP A 205 -22.69 -1.38 9.30
N THR A 206 -21.39 -1.12 9.16
CA THR A 206 -20.72 -1.00 7.84
C THR A 206 -20.79 -2.31 7.05
N LEU A 207 -20.54 -3.45 7.71
CA LEU A 207 -20.63 -4.77 7.07
C LEU A 207 -22.04 -5.06 6.59
N ARG A 208 -23.04 -4.76 7.42
CA ARG A 208 -24.46 -4.91 7.06
C ARG A 208 -24.86 -4.04 5.88
N GLU A 209 -24.48 -2.74 5.89
CA GLU A 209 -24.77 -1.80 4.81
C GLU A 209 -24.12 -2.21 3.49
N SER A 210 -22.92 -2.78 3.54
CA SER A 210 -22.19 -3.28 2.36
C SER A 210 -22.63 -4.69 1.92
N GLY A 211 -23.50 -5.36 2.67
CA GLY A 211 -23.92 -6.75 2.41
C GLY A 211 -22.74 -7.75 2.50
N ARG A 212 -21.77 -7.48 3.38
CA ARG A 212 -20.58 -8.31 3.54
C ARG A 212 -20.58 -9.03 4.89
N THR A 213 -19.99 -10.22 4.89
CA THR A 213 -19.75 -10.99 6.11
C THR A 213 -18.27 -11.05 6.44
N ALA A 214 -17.97 -11.27 7.72
CA ALA A 214 -16.60 -11.38 8.24
C ALA A 214 -16.48 -12.51 9.25
N ALA A 215 -15.25 -12.88 9.61
CA ALA A 215 -14.98 -13.77 10.73
C ALA A 215 -14.44 -12.96 11.92
N PHE A 216 -14.98 -13.18 13.11
CA PHE A 216 -14.56 -12.56 14.35
C PHE A 216 -13.90 -13.61 15.25
N PHE A 217 -12.63 -13.42 15.54
CA PHE A 217 -11.83 -14.29 16.42
C PHE A 217 -11.76 -13.63 17.80
N LEU A 218 -12.50 -14.20 18.75
CA LEU A 218 -12.68 -13.65 20.08
C LEU A 218 -11.78 -14.37 21.11
N PRO A 219 -11.01 -13.66 21.95
CA PRO A 219 -10.17 -14.29 22.96
C PRO A 219 -11.04 -14.93 24.05
N VAL A 220 -10.73 -16.17 24.45
CA VAL A 220 -11.54 -16.94 25.42
C VAL A 220 -11.55 -16.29 26.80
N LYS A 221 -10.49 -15.57 27.16
CA LYS A 221 -10.29 -15.01 28.52
C LYS A 221 -10.68 -13.53 28.65
N SER A 222 -11.31 -12.92 27.66
CA SER A 222 -11.71 -11.52 27.77
C SER A 222 -13.02 -11.37 28.55
N ALA A 223 -13.00 -10.56 29.60
CA ALA A 223 -14.18 -10.21 30.39
C ALA A 223 -15.09 -9.15 29.71
N ASP A 224 -14.67 -8.59 28.58
CA ASP A 224 -15.28 -7.43 27.94
C ASP A 224 -16.35 -7.78 26.90
N TRP A 225 -16.75 -9.03 26.82
CA TRP A 225 -17.81 -9.44 25.90
C TRP A 225 -19.18 -9.13 26.51
N THR A 226 -19.95 -8.35 25.80
CA THR A 226 -21.38 -8.30 26.09
C THR A 226 -22.08 -9.36 25.25
N ASP A 227 -22.99 -10.12 25.87
CA ASP A 227 -23.84 -11.11 25.19
C ASP A 227 -24.51 -10.53 23.95
N ASP A 228 -24.89 -9.25 24.00
CA ASP A 228 -25.58 -8.58 22.90
C ASP A 228 -24.70 -8.40 21.67
N THR A 229 -23.42 -8.06 21.84
CA THR A 229 -22.50 -7.93 20.70
C THR A 229 -22.22 -9.28 20.05
N VAL A 230 -22.00 -10.32 20.84
CA VAL A 230 -21.78 -11.69 20.34
C VAL A 230 -23.01 -12.21 19.60
N ARG A 231 -24.19 -12.00 20.16
CA ARG A 231 -25.47 -12.35 19.50
C ARG A 231 -25.68 -11.60 18.20
N ARG A 232 -25.33 -10.32 18.18
CA ARG A 232 -25.43 -9.49 16.99
C ARG A 232 -24.51 -9.99 15.88
N ILE A 233 -23.22 -10.29 16.19
CA ILE A 233 -22.26 -10.87 15.24
C ILE A 233 -22.83 -12.15 14.60
N ALA A 234 -23.39 -13.05 15.42
CA ALA A 234 -23.98 -14.29 14.92
C ALA A 234 -25.27 -14.05 14.11
N ALA A 235 -26.15 -13.16 14.58
CA ALA A 235 -27.44 -12.87 13.94
C ALA A 235 -27.30 -12.18 12.58
N GLU A 236 -26.23 -11.38 12.39
CA GLU A 236 -25.94 -10.73 11.11
C GLU A 236 -25.17 -11.65 10.13
N GLY A 237 -25.01 -12.94 10.46
CA GLY A 237 -24.43 -13.96 9.57
C GLY A 237 -22.91 -13.97 9.51
N HIS A 238 -22.24 -13.36 10.47
CA HIS A 238 -20.80 -13.41 10.59
C HIS A 238 -20.32 -14.70 11.24
N THR A 239 -19.08 -15.11 10.97
CA THR A 239 -18.48 -16.29 11.59
C THR A 239 -17.88 -15.91 12.94
N LEU A 240 -18.24 -16.66 13.99
CA LEU A 240 -17.59 -16.57 15.30
C LEU A 240 -16.53 -17.65 15.43
N ALA A 241 -15.35 -17.29 15.84
CA ALA A 241 -14.25 -18.19 16.15
C ALA A 241 -13.62 -17.82 17.50
N LEU A 242 -13.06 -18.80 18.19
CA LEU A 242 -12.37 -18.59 19.45
C LEU A 242 -10.87 -18.48 19.21
N LEU A 243 -10.25 -17.47 19.82
CA LEU A 243 -8.82 -17.31 19.89
C LEU A 243 -8.34 -17.99 21.18
N LEU A 244 -7.63 -19.10 21.02
CA LEU A 244 -6.99 -19.81 22.12
C LEU A 244 -5.58 -19.27 22.31
N ASP A 245 -5.26 -18.83 23.53
CA ASP A 245 -3.91 -18.43 23.96
C ASP A 245 -3.08 -19.66 24.36
#